data_8cd1de60ca268839f6d659788cb7f371
#
_entry.id   8cd1de60ca268839f6d659788cb7f371
#
_cell.length_a   1.000
_cell.length_b   1.000
_cell.length_c   1.000
_cell.angle_alpha   90.00
_cell.angle_beta   90.00
_cell.angle_gamma   90.00
#
_symmetry.space_group_name_H-M   'P 1'
#
loop_
_entity.id
_entity.type
_entity.pdbx_description
1 polymer ?
#
loop_
_entity_poly.entity_id
_entity_poly.type
_entity_poly.pdbx_seq_one_letter_code
_entity_poly.pdbx_strand_id
1 'polypeptide(L)'
;MNKFPISPLFIPANKLEWIAKTFEKGADSIILDLEDSVPENEKSQAREDLYLHLKENNYKGNLIVRVNPVSDKIGQEDIKVLTQTSLSINAFMLPKVEESSSISSLPDVNLIALLETPRSIKIISSIAAEKTVKGLALGGADLSASLGSTMDWDSLLYARSKIILESAINNLFSIDSPFMDIENLKALGEESKKAKMLGFNGKAAIHPSQLEVITDSFLPNEEEISEAKEIIKAFNQSSSAVIAFNGRMIDQPIILSLEKRLRLVGIDPKNID
;
A
#
# COMPACT_ATOMS: atom_id res chain seq x y z
N MET A 1 11.06 -5.13 2.10
CA MET A 1 10.65 -4.21 1.01
C MET A 1 11.62 -3.04 0.99
N ASN A 2 12.27 -2.78 -0.15
CA ASN A 2 13.26 -1.68 -0.26
C ASN A 2 12.60 -0.29 -0.43
N LYS A 3 11.34 -0.21 -0.79
CA LYS A 3 10.50 0.98 -0.89
C LYS A 3 9.04 0.61 -0.62
N PHE A 4 8.29 1.52 0.01
CA PHE A 4 6.84 1.33 0.17
C PHE A 4 6.15 1.49 -1.19
N PRO A 5 5.13 0.66 -1.51
CA PRO A 5 4.36 0.82 -2.74
C PRO A 5 3.53 2.11 -2.69
N ILE A 6 3.70 2.97 -3.71
CA ILE A 6 2.97 4.24 -3.81
C ILE A 6 1.72 4.06 -4.65
N SER A 7 1.87 3.40 -5.82
CA SER A 7 0.79 3.19 -6.78
C SER A 7 0.70 1.71 -7.21
N PRO A 8 0.50 0.76 -6.26
CA PRO A 8 0.43 -0.66 -6.61
C PRO A 8 -0.77 -0.93 -7.52
N LEU A 9 -0.51 -1.49 -8.72
CA LEU A 9 -1.54 -1.80 -9.71
C LEU A 9 -2.02 -3.25 -9.58
N PHE A 10 -3.33 -3.44 -9.44
CA PHE A 10 -3.94 -4.76 -9.52
C PHE A 10 -3.89 -5.31 -10.94
N ILE A 11 -3.44 -6.55 -11.09
CA ILE A 11 -3.42 -7.34 -12.32
C ILE A 11 -3.98 -8.72 -12.04
N PRO A 12 -4.96 -9.22 -12.79
CA PRO A 12 -5.41 -10.59 -12.67
C PRO A 12 -4.27 -11.59 -12.86
N ALA A 13 -4.14 -12.56 -11.99
CA ALA A 13 -3.04 -13.54 -12.05
C ALA A 13 -3.12 -14.49 -13.27
N ASN A 14 -4.23 -14.49 -14.01
CA ASN A 14 -4.37 -15.17 -15.30
C ASN A 14 -3.98 -14.27 -16.51
N LYS A 15 -3.33 -13.10 -16.27
CA LYS A 15 -2.84 -12.14 -17.27
C LYS A 15 -1.36 -11.81 -17.07
N LEU A 16 -0.53 -12.86 -16.97
CA LEU A 16 0.89 -12.75 -16.64
C LEU A 16 1.70 -11.94 -17.66
N GLU A 17 1.25 -11.92 -18.91
CA GLU A 17 1.84 -11.12 -20.00
C GLU A 17 1.74 -9.59 -19.77
N TRP A 18 0.94 -9.16 -18.80
CA TRP A 18 0.81 -7.73 -18.45
C TRP A 18 1.87 -7.26 -17.45
N ILE A 19 2.54 -8.17 -16.73
CA ILE A 19 3.50 -7.82 -15.67
C ILE A 19 4.60 -6.92 -16.22
N ALA A 20 5.34 -7.37 -17.23
CA ALA A 20 6.46 -6.60 -17.81
C ALA A 20 6.00 -5.24 -18.33
N LYS A 21 4.90 -5.22 -19.11
CA LYS A 21 4.31 -3.99 -19.66
C LYS A 21 3.89 -2.99 -18.58
N THR A 22 3.45 -3.48 -17.42
CA THR A 22 3.02 -2.64 -16.31
C THR A 22 4.20 -1.93 -15.66
N PHE A 23 5.30 -2.64 -15.45
CA PHE A 23 6.54 -2.00 -14.98
C PHE A 23 7.12 -1.01 -16.00
N GLU A 24 7.05 -1.33 -17.30
CA GLU A 24 7.45 -0.40 -18.38
C GLU A 24 6.62 0.89 -18.39
N LYS A 25 5.35 0.83 -17.95
CA LYS A 25 4.46 1.99 -17.80
C LYS A 25 4.66 2.77 -16.49
N GLY A 26 5.66 2.42 -15.69
CA GLY A 26 6.06 3.17 -14.51
C GLY A 26 5.39 2.75 -13.21
N ALA A 27 4.72 1.60 -13.15
CA ALA A 27 4.27 1.07 -11.87
C ALA A 27 5.48 0.78 -10.97
N ASP A 28 5.44 1.22 -9.73
CA ASP A 28 6.45 0.89 -8.71
C ASP A 28 6.21 -0.47 -8.07
N SER A 29 4.97 -0.94 -8.14
CA SER A 29 4.48 -2.17 -7.53
C SER A 29 3.31 -2.75 -8.31
N ILE A 30 3.19 -4.07 -8.28
CA ILE A 30 2.08 -4.81 -8.88
C ILE A 30 1.45 -5.70 -7.81
N ILE A 31 0.12 -5.78 -7.79
CA ILE A 31 -0.64 -6.74 -7.02
C ILE A 31 -1.20 -7.77 -8.00
N LEU A 32 -0.60 -8.96 -8.01
CA LEU A 32 -1.09 -10.11 -8.78
C LEU A 32 -2.23 -10.75 -8.02
N ASP A 33 -3.41 -10.71 -8.61
CA ASP A 33 -4.64 -11.05 -7.94
C ASP A 33 -5.13 -12.45 -8.29
N LEU A 34 -5.15 -13.35 -7.31
CA LEU A 34 -5.71 -14.71 -7.41
C LEU A 34 -7.15 -14.80 -6.89
N GLU A 35 -7.70 -13.71 -6.35
CA GLU A 35 -9.01 -13.70 -5.71
C GLU A 35 -10.12 -13.27 -6.67
N ASP A 36 -10.60 -12.03 -6.56
CA ASP A 36 -11.85 -11.57 -7.21
C ASP A 36 -11.73 -11.44 -8.73
N SER A 37 -10.53 -11.16 -9.25
CA SER A 37 -10.33 -10.98 -10.70
C SER A 37 -10.12 -12.30 -11.47
N VAL A 38 -10.06 -13.44 -10.78
CA VAL A 38 -9.90 -14.77 -11.39
C VAL A 38 -11.17 -15.59 -11.13
N PRO A 39 -11.83 -16.11 -12.18
CA PRO A 39 -12.97 -17.01 -12.03
C PRO A 39 -12.65 -18.22 -11.16
N GLU A 40 -13.62 -18.66 -10.35
CA GLU A 40 -13.43 -19.74 -9.36
C GLU A 40 -12.85 -21.02 -9.97
N ASN A 41 -13.32 -21.41 -11.15
CA ASN A 41 -12.84 -22.58 -11.86
C ASN A 41 -11.44 -22.43 -12.48
N GLU A 42 -10.88 -21.21 -12.52
CA GLU A 42 -9.55 -20.92 -13.06
C GLU A 42 -8.49 -20.70 -11.96
N LYS A 43 -8.89 -20.48 -10.71
CA LYS A 43 -7.98 -20.10 -9.60
C LYS A 43 -6.82 -21.07 -9.42
N SER A 44 -7.07 -22.37 -9.45
CA SER A 44 -6.01 -23.39 -9.30
C SER A 44 -5.01 -23.33 -10.45
N GLN A 45 -5.49 -23.17 -11.69
CA GLN A 45 -4.62 -23.04 -12.85
C GLN A 45 -3.82 -21.73 -12.82
N ALA A 46 -4.48 -20.61 -12.50
CA ALA A 46 -3.82 -19.31 -12.38
C ALA A 46 -2.69 -19.31 -11.34
N ARG A 47 -2.89 -20.01 -10.20
CA ARG A 47 -1.83 -20.19 -9.18
C ARG A 47 -0.63 -20.95 -9.73
N GLU A 48 -0.86 -22.09 -10.41
CA GLU A 48 0.22 -22.90 -10.99
C GLU A 48 0.97 -22.14 -12.09
N ASP A 49 0.23 -21.45 -12.97
CA ASP A 49 0.83 -20.63 -14.04
C ASP A 49 1.65 -19.48 -13.45
N LEU A 50 1.14 -18.82 -12.41
CA LEU A 50 1.86 -17.78 -11.68
C LEU A 50 3.15 -18.33 -11.05
N TYR A 51 3.07 -19.49 -10.39
CA TYR A 51 4.25 -20.15 -9.79
C TYR A 51 5.33 -20.43 -10.84
N LEU A 52 4.97 -21.05 -11.97
CA LEU A 52 5.90 -21.36 -13.05
C LEU A 52 6.49 -20.09 -13.66
N HIS A 53 5.64 -19.09 -13.90
CA HIS A 53 6.07 -17.82 -14.47
C HIS A 53 7.09 -17.08 -13.58
N LEU A 54 6.85 -17.01 -12.28
CA LEU A 54 7.76 -16.35 -11.33
C LEU A 54 9.04 -17.15 -11.06
N LYS A 55 9.03 -18.45 -11.31
CA LYS A 55 10.24 -19.27 -11.25
C LYS A 55 11.20 -19.01 -12.41
N GLU A 56 10.66 -18.68 -13.58
CA GLU A 56 11.42 -18.44 -14.81
C GLU A 56 11.77 -16.96 -15.00
N ASN A 57 11.02 -16.03 -14.37
CA ASN A 57 11.15 -14.59 -14.56
C ASN A 57 11.44 -13.89 -13.24
N ASN A 58 12.38 -12.92 -13.28
CA ASN A 58 12.72 -12.08 -12.16
C ASN A 58 12.42 -10.60 -12.49
N TYR A 59 11.63 -9.95 -11.66
CA TYR A 59 11.23 -8.56 -11.84
C TYR A 59 11.91 -7.64 -10.82
N LYS A 60 12.33 -6.44 -11.26
CA LYS A 60 13.00 -5.46 -10.39
C LYS A 60 12.04 -4.66 -9.51
N GLY A 61 10.75 -4.64 -9.84
CA GLY A 61 9.71 -3.95 -9.07
C GLY A 61 9.18 -4.77 -7.90
N ASN A 62 8.35 -4.17 -7.06
CA ASN A 62 7.69 -4.90 -5.98
C ASN A 62 6.55 -5.76 -6.54
N LEU A 63 6.62 -7.06 -6.29
CA LEU A 63 5.54 -8.01 -6.56
C LEU A 63 4.83 -8.35 -5.26
N ILE A 64 3.54 -8.06 -5.22
CA ILE A 64 2.62 -8.45 -4.17
C ILE A 64 1.65 -9.46 -4.77
N VAL A 65 1.31 -10.52 -4.07
CA VAL A 65 0.30 -11.48 -4.52
C VAL A 65 -0.88 -11.39 -3.59
N ARG A 66 -2.07 -11.00 -4.10
CA ARG A 66 -3.31 -11.15 -3.36
C ARG A 66 -3.78 -12.58 -3.51
N VAL A 67 -3.73 -13.33 -2.42
CA VAL A 67 -4.17 -14.72 -2.35
C VAL A 67 -5.68 -14.79 -2.08
N ASN A 68 -6.26 -15.96 -2.24
CA ASN A 68 -7.62 -16.20 -1.77
C ASN A 68 -7.69 -16.17 -0.23
N PRO A 69 -8.89 -16.00 0.39
CA PRO A 69 -9.02 -15.99 1.85
C PRO A 69 -8.36 -17.21 2.47
N VAL A 70 -7.46 -17.01 3.41
CA VAL A 70 -6.72 -18.10 4.09
C VAL A 70 -7.58 -18.91 5.06
N SER A 71 -8.80 -18.46 5.34
CA SER A 71 -9.86 -19.26 5.96
C SER A 71 -10.26 -20.46 5.10
N ASP A 72 -10.06 -20.36 3.78
CA ASP A 72 -10.49 -21.33 2.80
C ASP A 72 -9.31 -22.19 2.34
N LYS A 73 -9.60 -23.42 1.91
CA LYS A 73 -8.57 -24.35 1.43
C LYS A 73 -7.77 -23.80 0.25
N ILE A 74 -8.42 -23.03 -0.62
CA ILE A 74 -7.78 -22.47 -1.81
C ILE A 74 -6.72 -21.41 -1.42
N GLY A 75 -7.02 -20.55 -0.48
CA GLY A 75 -6.05 -19.55 0.02
C GLY A 75 -4.88 -20.19 0.79
N GLN A 76 -5.15 -21.25 1.55
CA GLN A 76 -4.09 -22.03 2.19
C GLN A 76 -3.16 -22.68 1.16
N GLU A 77 -3.72 -23.20 0.06
CA GLU A 77 -2.92 -23.80 -1.03
C GLU A 77 -2.15 -22.73 -1.81
N ASP A 78 -2.72 -21.52 -2.01
CA ASP A 78 -2.01 -20.39 -2.62
C ASP A 78 -0.73 -20.07 -1.85
N ILE A 79 -0.83 -19.86 -0.54
CA ILE A 79 0.35 -19.62 0.33
C ILE A 79 1.33 -20.78 0.27
N LYS A 80 0.86 -22.02 0.40
CA LYS A 80 1.70 -23.20 0.40
C LYS A 80 2.50 -23.36 -0.90
N VAL A 81 1.87 -23.19 -2.05
CA VAL A 81 2.54 -23.31 -3.35
C VAL A 81 3.53 -22.17 -3.59
N LEU A 82 3.10 -20.93 -3.33
CA LEU A 82 3.89 -19.74 -3.65
C LEU A 82 5.03 -19.46 -2.65
N THR A 83 5.07 -20.16 -1.52
CA THR A 83 6.17 -20.07 -0.54
C THR A 83 7.16 -21.23 -0.61
N GLN A 84 6.94 -22.25 -1.46
CA GLN A 84 7.82 -23.43 -1.56
C GLN A 84 9.21 -23.15 -2.10
N THR A 85 9.39 -22.06 -2.83
CA THR A 85 10.67 -21.67 -3.43
C THR A 85 10.94 -20.19 -3.19
N SER A 86 12.20 -19.77 -3.35
CA SER A 86 12.59 -18.35 -3.28
C SER A 86 12.11 -17.58 -4.51
N LEU A 87 10.80 -17.43 -4.66
CA LEU A 87 10.19 -16.55 -5.67
C LEU A 87 10.42 -15.09 -5.30
N SER A 88 10.50 -14.22 -6.31
CA SER A 88 10.66 -12.78 -6.12
C SER A 88 9.36 -12.09 -5.65
N ILE A 89 8.62 -12.71 -4.70
CA ILE A 89 7.42 -12.15 -4.09
C ILE A 89 7.84 -11.32 -2.88
N ASN A 90 7.49 -10.03 -2.87
CA ASN A 90 7.86 -9.11 -1.78
C ASN A 90 6.90 -9.20 -0.59
N ALA A 91 5.62 -9.46 -0.85
CA ALA A 91 4.60 -9.68 0.18
C ALA A 91 3.38 -10.41 -0.37
N PHE A 92 2.62 -11.04 0.53
CA PHE A 92 1.28 -11.56 0.24
C PHE A 92 0.22 -10.62 0.80
N MET A 93 -0.80 -10.29 0.02
CA MET A 93 -1.95 -9.54 0.47
C MET A 93 -3.06 -10.52 0.85
N LEU A 94 -3.50 -10.43 2.11
CA LEU A 94 -4.51 -11.31 2.68
C LEU A 94 -5.87 -10.61 2.69
N PRO A 95 -6.83 -11.08 1.88
CA PRO A 95 -8.19 -10.56 1.91
C PRO A 95 -8.97 -11.16 3.09
N LYS A 96 -10.05 -10.49 3.48
CA LYS A 96 -11.08 -10.97 4.41
C LYS A 96 -10.53 -11.52 5.74
N VAL A 97 -9.49 -10.85 6.29
CA VAL A 97 -8.90 -11.22 7.58
C VAL A 97 -9.87 -10.86 8.71
N GLU A 98 -10.49 -11.86 9.30
CA GLU A 98 -11.48 -11.69 10.38
C GLU A 98 -11.01 -12.22 11.75
N GLU A 99 -9.81 -12.83 11.78
CA GLU A 99 -9.16 -13.33 13.01
C GLU A 99 -7.64 -13.22 12.86
N SER A 100 -6.96 -12.67 13.87
CA SER A 100 -5.48 -12.57 13.84
C SER A 100 -4.80 -13.94 13.90
N SER A 101 -5.43 -14.94 14.50
CA SER A 101 -4.95 -16.32 14.56
C SER A 101 -4.74 -16.95 13.17
N SER A 102 -5.49 -16.52 12.14
CA SER A 102 -5.28 -16.98 10.77
C SER A 102 -3.95 -16.51 10.20
N ILE A 103 -3.47 -15.33 10.63
CA ILE A 103 -2.14 -14.79 10.25
C ILE A 103 -1.03 -15.55 10.96
N SER A 104 -1.16 -15.76 12.28
CA SER A 104 -0.12 -16.40 13.11
C SER A 104 0.17 -17.84 12.67
N SER A 105 -0.75 -18.50 11.96
CA SER A 105 -0.58 -19.86 11.42
C SER A 105 0.17 -19.93 10.09
N LEU A 106 0.42 -18.78 9.44
CA LEU A 106 1.09 -18.71 8.14
C LEU A 106 2.62 -18.79 8.28
N PRO A 107 3.34 -19.14 7.20
CA PRO A 107 4.79 -19.07 7.16
C PRO A 107 5.33 -17.67 7.47
N ASP A 108 6.61 -17.57 7.87
CA ASP A 108 7.29 -16.29 8.13
C ASP A 108 7.59 -15.55 6.81
N VAL A 109 6.57 -14.91 6.27
CA VAL A 109 6.60 -14.10 5.03
C VAL A 109 6.02 -12.72 5.29
N ASN A 110 6.37 -11.74 4.47
CA ASN A 110 5.78 -10.40 4.59
C ASN A 110 4.31 -10.42 4.16
N LEU A 111 3.44 -9.89 5.02
CA LEU A 111 2.00 -9.84 4.80
C LEU A 111 1.49 -8.40 4.74
N ILE A 112 0.50 -8.17 3.90
CA ILE A 112 -0.32 -6.97 3.85
C ILE A 112 -1.75 -7.42 4.18
N ALA A 113 -2.33 -6.93 5.27
CA ALA A 113 -3.72 -7.24 5.58
C ALA A 113 -4.66 -6.30 4.83
N LEU A 114 -5.56 -6.85 4.02
CA LEU A 114 -6.61 -6.09 3.33
C LEU A 114 -7.84 -6.01 4.26
N LEU A 115 -8.13 -4.80 4.70
CA LEU A 115 -9.18 -4.50 5.67
C LEU A 115 -10.45 -4.10 4.92
N GLU A 116 -11.33 -5.05 4.72
CA GLU A 116 -12.48 -4.95 3.82
C GLU A 116 -13.79 -5.50 4.41
N THR A 117 -13.76 -5.88 5.69
CA THR A 117 -14.96 -6.30 6.41
C THR A 117 -15.14 -5.48 7.70
N PRO A 118 -16.36 -5.28 8.20
CA PRO A 118 -16.57 -4.64 9.51
C PRO A 118 -15.82 -5.34 10.63
N ARG A 119 -15.67 -6.66 10.53
CA ARG A 119 -14.93 -7.48 11.51
C ARG A 119 -13.45 -7.14 11.49
N SER A 120 -12.81 -7.05 10.30
CA SER A 120 -11.40 -6.69 10.19
C SER A 120 -11.11 -5.31 10.79
N ILE A 121 -11.98 -4.32 10.54
CA ILE A 121 -11.86 -2.98 11.13
C ILE A 121 -12.02 -3.03 12.66
N LYS A 122 -12.89 -3.90 13.20
CA LYS A 122 -13.06 -4.05 14.63
C LYS A 122 -11.80 -4.61 15.32
N ILE A 123 -11.11 -5.57 14.70
CA ILE A 123 -9.95 -6.27 15.28
C ILE A 123 -8.60 -5.79 14.72
N ILE A 124 -8.58 -4.67 14.04
CA ILE A 124 -7.39 -4.16 13.33
C ILE A 124 -6.13 -4.10 14.21
N SER A 125 -6.26 -3.74 15.49
CA SER A 125 -5.13 -3.66 16.42
C SER A 125 -4.43 -5.01 16.62
N SER A 126 -5.20 -6.12 16.68
CA SER A 126 -4.61 -7.46 16.78
C SER A 126 -4.01 -7.93 15.46
N ILE A 127 -4.58 -7.53 14.32
CA ILE A 127 -4.01 -7.79 12.99
C ILE A 127 -2.70 -7.04 12.84
N ALA A 128 -2.68 -5.75 13.15
CA ALA A 128 -1.51 -4.89 13.00
C ALA A 128 -0.33 -5.28 13.91
N ALA A 129 -0.60 -5.93 15.05
CA ALA A 129 0.42 -6.38 15.99
C ALA A 129 1.14 -7.67 15.55
N GLU A 130 0.65 -8.37 14.53
CA GLU A 130 1.28 -9.59 14.00
C GLU A 130 2.63 -9.27 13.34
N LYS A 131 3.70 -9.97 13.73
CA LYS A 131 5.09 -9.69 13.29
C LYS A 131 5.30 -9.79 11.79
N THR A 132 4.55 -10.65 11.13
CA THR A 132 4.61 -10.86 9.69
C THR A 132 3.87 -9.78 8.90
N VAL A 133 2.93 -9.06 9.52
CA VAL A 133 2.25 -7.92 8.90
C VAL A 133 3.23 -6.75 8.75
N LYS A 134 3.39 -6.28 7.52
CA LYS A 134 4.24 -5.14 7.15
C LYS A 134 3.45 -3.96 6.64
N GLY A 135 2.18 -4.18 6.28
CA GLY A 135 1.30 -3.14 5.78
C GLY A 135 -0.18 -3.45 5.99
N LEU A 136 -0.98 -2.39 5.97
CA LEU A 136 -2.43 -2.43 5.99
C LEU A 136 -2.96 -1.80 4.70
N ALA A 137 -3.96 -2.42 4.10
CA ALA A 137 -4.63 -1.88 2.91
C ALA A 137 -6.14 -1.77 3.16
N LEU A 138 -6.79 -0.76 2.58
CA LEU A 138 -8.24 -0.61 2.64
C LEU A 138 -8.88 -1.29 1.42
N GLY A 139 -9.76 -2.26 1.64
CA GLY A 139 -10.67 -2.82 0.63
C GLY A 139 -12.02 -2.10 0.66
N GLY A 140 -12.04 -0.90 0.04
CA GLY A 140 -13.19 0.02 0.16
C GLY A 140 -14.46 -0.50 -0.46
N ALA A 141 -14.40 -1.26 -1.54
CA ALA A 141 -15.57 -1.81 -2.23
C ALA A 141 -16.32 -2.81 -1.35
N ASP A 142 -15.62 -3.83 -0.85
CA ASP A 142 -16.22 -4.87 -0.01
C ASP A 142 -16.68 -4.33 1.34
N LEU A 143 -15.89 -3.41 1.92
CA LEU A 143 -16.30 -2.77 3.17
C LEU A 143 -17.57 -1.95 2.98
N SER A 144 -17.67 -1.15 1.91
CA SER A 144 -18.87 -0.36 1.61
C SER A 144 -20.09 -1.25 1.39
N ALA A 145 -19.92 -2.33 0.63
CA ALA A 145 -20.99 -3.32 0.39
C ALA A 145 -21.46 -3.95 1.72
N SER A 146 -20.53 -4.34 2.59
CA SER A 146 -20.83 -4.91 3.90
C SER A 146 -21.52 -3.93 4.84
N LEU A 147 -21.23 -2.63 4.73
CA LEU A 147 -21.84 -1.57 5.53
C LEU A 147 -23.19 -1.10 4.94
N GLY A 148 -23.52 -1.47 3.70
CA GLY A 148 -24.65 -0.91 2.97
C GLY A 148 -24.49 0.57 2.67
N SER A 149 -23.25 1.04 2.52
CA SER A 149 -22.88 2.44 2.25
C SER A 149 -22.35 2.63 0.83
N THR A 150 -22.21 3.89 0.44
CA THR A 150 -21.45 4.25 -0.76
C THR A 150 -19.95 4.14 -0.50
N MET A 151 -19.15 4.05 -1.58
CA MET A 151 -17.68 3.99 -1.49
C MET A 151 -17.02 5.39 -1.50
N ASP A 152 -17.78 6.44 -1.16
CA ASP A 152 -17.24 7.80 -1.11
C ASP A 152 -16.29 8.01 0.07
N TRP A 153 -15.60 9.16 0.05
CA TRP A 153 -14.61 9.51 1.05
C TRP A 153 -15.16 9.51 2.48
N ASP A 154 -16.33 10.15 2.69
CA ASP A 154 -16.86 10.37 4.03
C ASP A 154 -17.41 9.08 4.65
N SER A 155 -18.02 8.23 3.86
CA SER A 155 -18.53 6.91 4.30
C SER A 155 -17.42 6.00 4.84
N LEU A 156 -16.21 6.10 4.30
CA LEU A 156 -15.06 5.28 4.68
C LEU A 156 -14.03 6.01 5.56
N LEU A 157 -14.27 7.28 5.93
CA LEU A 157 -13.29 8.09 6.66
C LEU A 157 -12.90 7.47 8.02
N TYR A 158 -13.86 6.86 8.73
CA TYR A 158 -13.56 6.18 9.99
C TYR A 158 -12.59 5.01 9.81
N ALA A 159 -12.83 4.16 8.79
CA ALA A 159 -11.96 3.02 8.50
C ALA A 159 -10.56 3.49 8.09
N ARG A 160 -10.48 4.49 7.19
CA ARG A 160 -9.22 5.12 6.79
C ARG A 160 -8.44 5.65 7.98
N SER A 161 -9.08 6.41 8.86
CA SER A 161 -8.45 6.99 10.05
C SER A 161 -7.92 5.91 10.99
N LYS A 162 -8.67 4.84 11.16
CA LYS A 162 -8.28 3.73 12.01
C LYS A 162 -7.09 2.96 11.45
N ILE A 163 -7.04 2.74 10.13
CA ILE A 163 -5.89 2.14 9.44
C ILE A 163 -4.63 2.97 9.66
N ILE A 164 -4.71 4.30 9.51
CA ILE A 164 -3.56 5.17 9.69
C ILE A 164 -3.05 5.16 11.13
N LEU A 165 -3.96 5.21 12.11
CA LEU A 165 -3.59 5.15 13.52
C LEU A 165 -2.85 3.85 13.86
N GLU A 166 -3.39 2.70 13.46
CA GLU A 166 -2.79 1.40 13.75
C GLU A 166 -1.48 1.18 12.95
N SER A 167 -1.41 1.69 11.73
CA SER A 167 -0.17 1.68 10.96
C SER A 167 0.94 2.49 11.64
N ALA A 168 0.60 3.65 12.21
CA ALA A 168 1.56 4.48 12.93
C ALA A 168 2.05 3.82 14.24
N ILE A 169 1.13 3.20 15.00
CA ILE A 169 1.46 2.49 16.25
C ILE A 169 2.47 1.34 15.99
N ASN A 170 2.26 0.60 14.91
CA ASN A 170 3.02 -0.62 14.60
C ASN A 170 4.13 -0.42 13.55
N ASN A 171 4.39 0.83 13.12
CA ASN A 171 5.35 1.17 12.05
C ASN A 171 5.11 0.42 10.74
N LEU A 172 3.84 0.26 10.35
CA LEU A 172 3.42 -0.37 9.11
C LEU A 172 3.25 0.67 8.00
N PHE A 173 3.39 0.26 6.74
CA PHE A 173 2.92 1.09 5.64
C PHE A 173 1.42 0.91 5.42
N SER A 174 0.79 1.88 4.75
CA SER A 174 -0.64 1.88 4.49
C SER A 174 -0.97 2.22 3.04
N ILE A 175 -1.91 1.48 2.45
CA ILE A 175 -2.40 1.65 1.08
C ILE A 175 -3.89 1.96 1.14
N ASP A 176 -4.31 3.09 0.55
CA ASP A 176 -5.73 3.41 0.40
C ASP A 176 -6.35 2.57 -0.73
N SER A 177 -7.68 2.44 -0.70
CA SER A 177 -8.44 1.67 -1.68
C SER A 177 -8.33 2.25 -3.10
N PRO A 178 -8.53 1.43 -4.15
CA PRO A 178 -8.61 1.93 -5.52
C PRO A 178 -9.74 2.97 -5.70
N PHE A 179 -9.58 3.84 -6.68
CA PHE A 179 -10.62 4.72 -7.17
C PHE A 179 -11.30 4.06 -8.38
N MET A 180 -12.60 3.82 -8.29
CA MET A 180 -13.30 2.94 -9.24
C MET A 180 -13.62 3.59 -10.59
N ASP A 181 -13.76 4.93 -10.65
CA ASP A 181 -14.01 5.64 -11.91
C ASP A 181 -12.68 5.90 -12.64
N ILE A 182 -12.37 5.02 -13.60
CA ILE A 182 -11.10 5.06 -14.34
C ILE A 182 -10.98 6.24 -15.31
N GLU A 183 -12.08 6.91 -15.63
CA GLU A 183 -12.12 8.05 -16.54
C GLU A 183 -11.95 9.37 -15.79
N ASN A 184 -12.32 9.43 -14.51
CA ASN A 184 -12.29 10.65 -13.73
C ASN A 184 -10.96 10.85 -12.98
N LEU A 185 -9.90 11.07 -13.73
CA LEU A 185 -8.56 11.27 -13.17
C LEU A 185 -8.43 12.50 -12.27
N LYS A 186 -9.29 13.51 -12.48
CA LYS A 186 -9.33 14.70 -11.62
C LYS A 186 -9.80 14.34 -10.22
N ALA A 187 -10.92 13.64 -10.09
CA ALA A 187 -11.43 13.21 -8.80
C ALA A 187 -10.49 12.21 -8.11
N LEU A 188 -9.83 11.33 -8.88
CA LEU A 188 -8.76 10.46 -8.38
C LEU A 188 -7.64 11.28 -7.72
N GLY A 189 -7.17 12.34 -8.38
CA GLY A 189 -6.12 13.22 -7.85
C GLY A 189 -6.54 13.93 -6.57
N GLU A 190 -7.78 14.41 -6.49
CA GLU A 190 -8.35 15.04 -5.29
C GLU A 190 -8.43 14.05 -4.12
N GLU A 191 -8.91 12.82 -4.36
CA GLU A 191 -8.98 11.77 -3.35
C GLU A 191 -7.58 11.28 -2.92
N SER A 192 -6.64 11.13 -3.86
CA SER A 192 -5.26 10.75 -3.57
C SER A 192 -4.57 11.77 -2.65
N LYS A 193 -4.79 13.07 -2.87
CA LYS A 193 -4.29 14.13 -1.99
C LYS A 193 -4.90 14.05 -0.60
N LYS A 194 -6.22 13.78 -0.48
CA LYS A 194 -6.87 13.56 0.82
C LYS A 194 -6.27 12.37 1.56
N ALA A 195 -6.02 11.25 0.84
CA ALA A 195 -5.41 10.07 1.41
C ALA A 195 -3.97 10.35 1.91
N LYS A 196 -3.14 11.05 1.10
CA LYS A 196 -1.82 11.53 1.55
C LYS A 196 -1.91 12.41 2.79
N MET A 197 -2.83 13.38 2.81
CA MET A 197 -3.02 14.28 3.94
C MET A 197 -3.47 13.54 5.21
N LEU A 198 -4.26 12.48 5.09
CA LEU A 198 -4.67 11.64 6.21
C LEU A 198 -3.50 10.78 6.74
N GLY A 199 -2.50 10.49 5.92
CA GLY A 199 -1.29 9.75 6.33
C GLY A 199 -1.02 8.45 5.59
N PHE A 200 -1.79 8.12 4.56
CA PHE A 200 -1.49 6.96 3.71
C PHE A 200 -0.14 7.11 2.99
N ASN A 201 0.52 5.98 2.76
CA ASN A 201 1.79 5.94 2.03
C ASN A 201 1.60 5.80 0.51
N GLY A 202 0.44 5.28 0.10
CA GLY A 202 0.08 5.06 -1.29
C GLY A 202 -1.41 4.79 -1.45
N LYS A 203 -1.81 4.60 -2.71
CA LYS A 203 -3.18 4.25 -3.10
C LYS A 203 -3.12 3.19 -4.20
N ALA A 204 -3.94 2.15 -4.07
CA ALA A 204 -4.01 1.11 -5.08
C ALA A 204 -4.63 1.63 -6.39
N ALA A 205 -4.14 1.11 -7.52
CA ALA A 205 -4.66 1.38 -8.85
C ALA A 205 -5.30 0.13 -9.44
N ILE A 206 -6.30 0.32 -10.32
CA ILE A 206 -6.96 -0.75 -11.09
C ILE A 206 -6.81 -0.55 -12.61
N HIS A 207 -6.24 0.57 -13.03
CA HIS A 207 -5.95 0.85 -14.43
C HIS A 207 -4.62 1.61 -14.57
N PRO A 208 -3.81 1.34 -15.63
CA PRO A 208 -2.53 2.02 -15.82
C PRO A 208 -2.61 3.55 -15.91
N SER A 209 -3.73 4.12 -16.41
CA SER A 209 -3.92 5.59 -16.47
C SER A 209 -3.95 6.27 -15.09
N GLN A 210 -4.16 5.52 -14.02
CA GLN A 210 -4.20 6.03 -12.65
C GLN A 210 -2.82 6.21 -12.03
N LEU A 211 -1.80 5.50 -12.54
CA LEU A 211 -0.47 5.40 -11.92
C LEU A 211 0.20 6.76 -11.74
N GLU A 212 0.28 7.56 -12.80
CA GLU A 212 0.91 8.88 -12.78
C GLU A 212 0.21 9.81 -11.80
N VAL A 213 -1.13 9.89 -11.86
CA VAL A 213 -1.93 10.75 -10.99
C VAL A 213 -1.76 10.40 -9.51
N ILE A 214 -1.71 9.10 -9.19
CA ILE A 214 -1.47 8.65 -7.81
C ILE A 214 -0.05 9.00 -7.39
N THR A 215 0.94 8.67 -8.20
CA THR A 215 2.35 8.91 -7.91
C THR A 215 2.63 10.39 -7.66
N ASP A 216 2.16 11.27 -8.54
CA ASP A 216 2.32 12.72 -8.40
C ASP A 216 1.59 13.29 -7.18
N SER A 217 0.46 12.67 -6.81
CA SER A 217 -0.26 13.09 -5.61
C SER A 217 0.48 12.73 -4.32
N PHE A 218 1.17 11.60 -4.28
CA PHE A 218 1.84 11.10 -3.07
C PHE A 218 3.29 11.57 -2.94
N LEU A 219 4.04 11.69 -4.03
CA LEU A 219 5.41 12.20 -3.99
C LEU A 219 5.43 13.72 -3.75
N PRO A 220 6.45 14.24 -3.08
CA PRO A 220 6.67 15.68 -3.01
C PRO A 220 7.18 16.19 -4.37
N ASN A 221 6.69 17.36 -4.80
CA ASN A 221 7.20 18.04 -5.96
C ASN A 221 8.52 18.76 -5.67
N GLU A 222 9.16 19.36 -6.69
CA GLU A 222 10.45 20.04 -6.56
C GLU A 222 10.41 21.22 -5.58
N GLU A 223 9.30 21.98 -5.56
CA GLU A 223 9.12 23.11 -4.64
C GLU A 223 9.00 22.62 -3.19
N GLU A 224 8.21 21.56 -2.94
CA GLU A 224 8.08 20.94 -1.62
C GLU A 224 9.43 20.34 -1.13
N ILE A 225 10.23 19.79 -2.04
CA ILE A 225 11.57 19.28 -1.73
C ILE A 225 12.51 20.43 -1.37
N SER A 226 12.52 21.52 -2.15
CA SER A 226 13.35 22.70 -1.89
C SER A 226 13.00 23.34 -0.56
N GLU A 227 11.71 23.61 -0.33
CA GLU A 227 11.23 24.19 0.95
C GLU A 227 11.62 23.29 2.14
N ALA A 228 11.42 21.98 2.03
CA ALA A 228 11.77 21.04 3.09
C ALA A 228 13.26 21.10 3.44
N LYS A 229 14.15 21.16 2.42
CA LYS A 229 15.59 21.29 2.63
C LYS A 229 15.95 22.60 3.32
N GLU A 230 15.38 23.72 2.88
CA GLU A 230 15.62 25.05 3.47
C GLU A 230 15.20 25.08 4.95
N ILE A 231 14.01 24.55 5.27
CA ILE A 231 13.51 24.48 6.64
C ILE A 231 14.41 23.64 7.53
N ILE A 232 14.79 22.44 7.07
CA ILE A 232 15.68 21.53 7.83
C ILE A 232 17.04 22.19 8.06
N LYS A 233 17.62 22.81 7.04
CA LYS A 233 18.87 23.55 7.15
C LYS A 233 18.79 24.68 8.16
N ALA A 234 17.77 25.53 8.08
CA ALA A 234 17.55 26.64 9.01
C ALA A 234 17.38 26.15 10.47
N PHE A 235 16.63 25.03 10.64
CA PHE A 235 16.42 24.44 11.96
C PHE A 235 17.73 23.88 12.54
N ASN A 236 18.53 23.15 11.76
CA ASN A 236 19.80 22.57 12.20
C ASN A 236 20.87 23.63 12.53
N GLN A 237 20.81 24.81 11.90
CA GLN A 237 21.70 25.93 12.18
C GLN A 237 21.29 26.72 13.43
N SER A 238 20.07 26.54 13.92
CA SER A 238 19.56 27.20 15.13
C SER A 238 19.95 26.44 16.38
N SER A 239 20.25 27.16 17.46
CA SER A 239 20.37 26.59 18.81
C SER A 239 19.02 26.49 19.55
N SER A 240 17.94 26.92 18.92
CA SER A 240 16.59 26.91 19.49
C SER A 240 15.83 25.62 19.14
N ALA A 241 15.02 25.13 20.06
CA ALA A 241 14.11 24.02 19.80
C ALA A 241 12.93 24.38 18.88
N VAL A 242 12.74 25.67 18.62
CA VAL A 242 11.66 26.23 17.77
C VAL A 242 12.21 27.41 16.98
N ILE A 243 11.91 27.46 15.67
CA ILE A 243 12.24 28.61 14.81
C ILE A 243 11.00 29.14 14.12
N ALA A 244 11.07 30.41 13.66
CA ALA A 244 10.07 30.97 12.73
C ALA A 244 10.66 30.89 11.31
N PHE A 245 9.91 30.28 10.38
CA PHE A 245 10.28 30.19 8.98
C PHE A 245 9.08 30.60 8.10
N ASN A 246 9.22 31.66 7.32
CA ASN A 246 8.15 32.20 6.47
C ASN A 246 6.82 32.41 7.22
N GLY A 247 6.87 32.92 8.45
CA GLY A 247 5.68 33.17 9.27
C GLY A 247 5.05 31.92 9.91
N ARG A 248 5.66 30.75 9.75
CA ARG A 248 5.24 29.48 10.38
C ARG A 248 6.19 29.11 11.51
N MET A 249 5.64 28.59 12.60
CA MET A 249 6.42 27.99 13.68
C MET A 249 6.89 26.59 13.26
N ILE A 250 8.16 26.32 13.35
CA ILE A 250 8.79 25.03 13.02
C ILE A 250 9.42 24.47 14.28
N ASP A 251 9.01 23.27 14.65
CA ASP A 251 9.52 22.49 15.77
C ASP A 251 9.94 21.07 15.33
N GLN A 252 10.43 20.28 16.26
CA GLN A 252 10.92 18.93 15.98
C GLN A 252 9.89 18.01 15.29
N PRO A 253 8.59 17.95 15.66
CA PRO A 253 7.58 17.20 14.94
C PRO A 253 7.47 17.55 13.45
N ILE A 254 7.55 18.84 13.11
CA ILE A 254 7.52 19.30 11.72
C ILE A 254 8.77 18.83 10.97
N ILE A 255 9.94 18.95 11.57
CA ILE A 255 11.21 18.45 11.00
C ILE A 255 11.12 16.95 10.69
N LEU A 256 10.67 16.14 11.63
CA LEU A 256 10.49 14.69 11.41
C LEU A 256 9.54 14.37 10.26
N SER A 257 8.48 15.18 10.08
CA SER A 257 7.55 15.04 8.95
C SER A 257 8.23 15.37 7.62
N LEU A 258 9.01 16.46 7.56
CA LEU A 258 9.75 16.86 6.36
C LEU A 258 10.83 15.84 6.00
N GLU A 259 11.56 15.31 6.98
CA GLU A 259 12.54 14.24 6.78
C GLU A 259 11.92 12.96 6.18
N LYS A 260 10.75 12.53 6.71
CA LYS A 260 10.03 11.39 6.14
C LYS A 260 9.68 11.64 4.67
N ARG A 261 9.22 12.85 4.34
CA ARG A 261 8.88 13.25 2.98
C ARG A 261 10.08 13.19 2.03
N LEU A 262 11.24 13.68 2.44
CA LEU A 262 12.47 13.63 1.64
C LEU A 262 12.95 12.20 1.39
N ARG A 263 12.83 11.32 2.38
CA ARG A 263 13.17 9.88 2.23
C ARG A 263 12.33 9.17 1.18
N LEU A 264 11.07 9.59 0.93
CA LEU A 264 10.23 9.01 -0.13
C LEU A 264 10.85 9.17 -1.52
N VAL A 265 11.58 10.25 -1.74
CA VAL A 265 12.29 10.54 -3.00
C VAL A 265 13.79 10.19 -2.96
N GLY A 266 14.21 9.41 -1.96
CA GLY A 266 15.59 8.91 -1.86
C GLY A 266 16.59 9.94 -1.35
N ILE A 267 16.15 11.07 -0.80
CA ILE A 267 17.02 12.09 -0.20
C ILE A 267 17.25 11.76 1.27
N ASP A 268 18.51 11.59 1.66
CA ASP A 268 18.88 11.44 3.08
C ASP A 268 18.91 12.82 3.75
N PRO A 269 18.02 13.08 4.73
CA PRO A 269 17.99 14.37 5.42
C PRO A 269 19.28 14.73 6.18
N LYS A 270 20.10 13.74 6.50
CA LYS A 270 21.39 13.96 7.19
C LYS A 270 22.45 14.59 6.28
N ASN A 271 22.25 14.52 4.96
CA ASN A 271 23.19 15.05 3.96
C ASN A 271 22.66 16.37 3.35
N ILE A 272 21.82 17.11 4.06
CA ILE A 272 21.35 18.43 3.64
C ILE A 272 22.32 19.46 4.24
N ASP A 273 23.18 19.98 3.38
CA ASP A 273 24.15 21.05 3.71
C ASP A 273 23.48 22.43 3.83
#